data_9dd05b720139df302627b0fd9384674d
#
_entry.id   9dd05b720139df302627b0fd9384674d
#
_cell.length_a   1.000
_cell.length_b   1.000
_cell.length_c   1.000
_cell.angle_alpha   90.00
_cell.angle_beta   90.00
_cell.angle_gamma   90.00
#
_symmetry.space_group_name_H-M   'P 1'
#
loop_
_entity.id
_entity.type
_entity.pdbx_description
1 polymer ?
#
loop_
_entity_poly.entity_id
_entity_poly.type
_entity_poly.pdbx_seq_one_letter_code
_entity_poly.pdbx_strand_id
1 'polypeptide(L)'
;MEKVIEVSHLTKEYKNLKAIDDLSFNVYQGEILGLLGPNGCGKRTSIIFLNKVSKYQEGFIKVFGKEMKPDSYDLKAKIGVIFQEVAVFDELNVYDNINYFCGLYIRDKKQRKQYVDDAINLVGLNDFKKFLPKQLSGGLLRRLNIACGIAHKPKLIFLDEPTVAVDPQSRNHILDGIKKLRDQGATIVYTTHYMEEVEILCDRIIILDKGKIIAQGTSDELKKEANIEEKIERVGPTLNDVFLKLTGKELRD
;
A
#
# COMPACT_ATOMS: atom_id res chain seq x y z
N MET A 1 -13.54 3.08 -17.31
CA MET A 1 -13.02 2.23 -16.24
C MET A 1 -14.03 2.21 -15.09
N GLU A 2 -14.19 1.05 -14.42
CA GLU A 2 -15.09 0.92 -13.28
C GLU A 2 -14.48 1.60 -12.05
N LYS A 3 -15.31 2.38 -11.31
CA LYS A 3 -14.87 3.03 -10.07
C LYS A 3 -14.94 2.03 -8.92
N VAL A 4 -13.80 1.74 -8.30
CA VAL A 4 -13.72 0.93 -7.08
C VAL A 4 -13.93 1.78 -5.84
N ILE A 5 -13.38 3.01 -5.83
CA ILE A 5 -13.62 4.01 -4.78
C ILE A 5 -14.12 5.29 -5.42
N GLU A 6 -15.12 5.91 -4.79
CA GLU A 6 -15.59 7.25 -5.10
C GLU A 6 -15.63 8.06 -3.80
N VAL A 7 -14.85 9.13 -3.75
CA VAL A 7 -14.80 10.09 -2.66
C VAL A 7 -15.31 11.43 -3.17
N SER A 8 -16.25 12.04 -2.47
CA SER A 8 -16.82 13.33 -2.88
C SER A 8 -16.96 14.24 -1.68
N HIS A 9 -16.37 15.43 -1.79
CA HIS A 9 -16.44 16.52 -0.82
C HIS A 9 -16.15 16.09 0.63
N LEU A 10 -15.18 15.16 0.79
CA LEU A 10 -14.84 14.61 2.10
C LEU A 10 -14.14 15.68 2.94
N THR A 11 -14.71 15.96 4.12
CA THR A 11 -14.12 16.89 5.08
C THR A 11 -14.00 16.24 6.45
N LYS A 12 -12.81 16.42 7.05
CA LYS A 12 -12.53 15.96 8.42
C LYS A 12 -11.78 16.98 9.22
N GLU A 13 -12.39 17.33 10.34
CA GLU A 13 -11.81 18.24 11.31
C GLU A 13 -11.63 17.55 12.67
N TYR A 14 -10.48 17.75 13.28
CA TYR A 14 -10.14 17.34 14.65
C TYR A 14 -9.88 18.59 15.49
N LYS A 15 -10.80 18.92 16.40
CA LYS A 15 -10.75 20.17 17.18
C LYS A 15 -10.58 21.38 16.24
N ASN A 16 -9.37 21.95 16.15
CA ASN A 16 -9.07 23.14 15.35
C ASN A 16 -8.22 22.84 14.10
N LEU A 17 -8.03 21.54 13.76
CA LEU A 17 -7.22 21.12 12.62
C LEU A 17 -8.09 20.44 11.57
N LYS A 18 -8.22 21.04 10.39
CA LYS A 18 -8.78 20.34 9.22
C LYS A 18 -7.73 19.36 8.68
N ALA A 19 -7.91 18.09 8.99
CA ALA A 19 -7.02 17.03 8.51
C ALA A 19 -7.32 16.64 7.06
N ILE A 20 -8.57 16.83 6.61
CA ILE A 20 -9.03 16.70 5.23
C ILE A 20 -10.00 17.87 4.97
N ASP A 21 -9.82 18.56 3.85
CA ASP A 21 -10.57 19.74 3.46
C ASP A 21 -11.05 19.61 2.01
N ASP A 22 -12.32 19.23 1.84
CA ASP A 22 -13.02 19.10 0.55
C ASP A 22 -12.33 18.12 -0.44
N LEU A 23 -11.97 16.92 0.03
CA LEU A 23 -11.29 15.93 -0.77
C LEU A 23 -12.24 15.21 -1.72
N SER A 24 -12.00 15.26 -3.03
CA SER A 24 -12.80 14.57 -4.04
C SER A 24 -11.89 13.85 -5.05
N PHE A 25 -12.01 12.52 -5.15
CA PHE A 25 -11.27 11.71 -6.12
C PHE A 25 -11.91 10.34 -6.34
N ASN A 26 -11.47 9.65 -7.37
CA ASN A 26 -11.88 8.27 -7.66
C ASN A 26 -10.67 7.35 -7.72
N VAL A 27 -10.89 6.06 -7.45
CA VAL A 27 -9.93 4.98 -7.71
C VAL A 27 -10.57 4.00 -8.67
N TYR A 28 -9.86 3.62 -9.73
CA TYR A 28 -10.37 2.76 -10.77
C TYR A 28 -9.87 1.32 -10.62
N GLN A 29 -10.62 0.37 -11.15
CA GLN A 29 -10.27 -1.04 -11.07
C GLN A 29 -8.93 -1.33 -11.75
N GLY A 30 -8.04 -2.04 -11.03
CA GLY A 30 -6.75 -2.50 -11.54
C GLY A 30 -5.67 -1.42 -11.59
N GLU A 31 -5.93 -0.18 -11.07
CA GLU A 31 -4.89 0.85 -10.96
C GLU A 31 -4.13 0.77 -9.63
N ILE A 32 -2.91 1.25 -9.64
CA ILE A 32 -2.17 1.67 -8.44
C ILE A 32 -2.28 3.18 -8.35
N LEU A 33 -3.10 3.68 -7.42
CA LEU A 33 -3.20 5.10 -7.11
C LEU A 33 -2.22 5.48 -6.02
N GLY A 34 -1.28 6.37 -6.33
CA GLY A 34 -0.35 6.96 -5.37
C GLY A 34 -0.95 8.16 -4.64
N LEU A 35 -0.92 8.17 -3.31
CA LEU A 35 -1.18 9.36 -2.50
C LEU A 35 0.15 9.89 -1.98
N LEU A 36 0.65 10.95 -2.61
CA LEU A 36 1.94 11.57 -2.33
C LEU A 36 1.76 12.84 -1.49
N GLY A 37 2.66 13.09 -0.56
CA GLY A 37 2.68 14.34 0.20
C GLY A 37 3.51 14.24 1.48
N PRO A 38 3.81 15.37 2.14
CA PRO A 38 4.58 15.41 3.37
C PRO A 38 3.86 14.69 4.53
N ASN A 39 4.59 14.42 5.60
CA ASN A 39 3.98 13.86 6.80
C ASN A 39 2.95 14.82 7.39
N GLY A 40 1.80 14.29 7.81
CA GLY A 40 0.70 15.09 8.36
C GLY A 40 -0.22 15.74 7.31
N CYS A 41 0.02 15.57 6.00
CA CYS A 41 -0.84 16.16 4.96
C CYS A 41 -2.22 15.49 4.79
N GLY A 42 -2.52 14.40 5.53
CA GLY A 42 -3.82 13.72 5.46
C GLY A 42 -3.81 12.33 4.79
N LYS A 43 -2.68 11.81 4.28
CA LYS A 43 -2.60 10.48 3.62
C LYS A 43 -3.21 9.36 4.47
N ARG A 44 -2.65 9.14 5.68
CA ARG A 44 -3.16 8.11 6.62
C ARG A 44 -4.62 8.35 7.00
N THR A 45 -4.98 9.60 7.24
CA THR A 45 -6.35 9.99 7.56
C THR A 45 -7.32 9.59 6.44
N SER A 46 -6.95 9.79 5.18
CA SER A 46 -7.75 9.36 4.02
C SER A 46 -7.95 7.84 4.02
N ILE A 47 -6.90 7.03 4.24
CA ILE A 47 -7.02 5.55 4.32
C ILE A 47 -7.98 5.14 5.45
N ILE A 48 -7.88 5.76 6.64
CA ILE A 48 -8.72 5.45 7.79
C ILE A 48 -10.20 5.69 7.46
N PHE A 49 -10.52 6.76 6.72
CA PHE A 49 -11.90 7.04 6.30
C PHE A 49 -12.38 6.14 5.18
N LEU A 50 -11.54 5.83 4.20
CA LEU A 50 -11.86 4.89 3.12
C LEU A 50 -12.26 3.52 3.67
N ASN A 51 -11.73 3.13 4.82
CA ASN A 51 -12.10 1.89 5.52
C ASN A 51 -13.21 2.08 6.56
N LYS A 52 -13.77 3.29 6.68
CA LYS A 52 -14.77 3.69 7.67
C LYS A 52 -14.44 3.30 9.13
N VAL A 53 -13.16 3.39 9.46
CA VAL A 53 -12.68 3.20 10.83
C VAL A 53 -13.03 4.41 11.69
N SER A 54 -13.26 5.58 11.09
CA SER A 54 -13.61 6.82 11.76
C SER A 54 -14.76 7.56 11.04
N LYS A 55 -15.44 8.48 11.75
CA LYS A 55 -16.51 9.33 11.19
C LYS A 55 -15.90 10.60 10.61
N TYR A 56 -16.39 11.02 9.46
CA TYR A 56 -16.12 12.31 8.83
C TYR A 56 -17.33 13.24 9.00
N GLN A 57 -17.16 14.57 8.81
CA GLN A 57 -18.22 15.54 9.00
C GLN A 57 -19.05 15.75 7.74
N GLU A 58 -18.41 15.82 6.56
CA GLU A 58 -19.06 16.12 5.30
C GLU A 58 -18.59 15.18 4.19
N GLY A 59 -19.39 15.08 3.14
CA GLY A 59 -19.11 14.27 1.96
C GLY A 59 -19.61 12.84 2.04
N PHE A 60 -19.21 12.03 1.05
CA PHE A 60 -19.50 10.60 1.04
C PHE A 60 -18.35 9.77 0.48
N ILE A 61 -18.34 8.49 0.84
CA ILE A 61 -17.41 7.49 0.32
C ILE A 61 -18.21 6.28 -0.11
N LYS A 62 -18.03 5.88 -1.39
CA LYS A 62 -18.51 4.60 -1.90
C LYS A 62 -17.33 3.70 -2.22
N VAL A 63 -17.45 2.43 -1.88
CA VAL A 63 -16.49 1.38 -2.21
C VAL A 63 -17.24 0.26 -2.93
N PHE A 64 -16.77 -0.16 -4.12
CA PHE A 64 -17.47 -1.08 -5.01
C PHE A 64 -18.94 -0.66 -5.26
N GLY A 65 -19.16 0.64 -5.49
CA GLY A 65 -20.48 1.22 -5.76
C GLY A 65 -21.43 1.32 -4.56
N LYS A 66 -21.02 0.87 -3.38
CA LYS A 66 -21.83 0.88 -2.15
C LYS A 66 -21.24 1.83 -1.12
N GLU A 67 -22.11 2.51 -0.37
CA GLU A 67 -21.66 3.28 0.80
C GLU A 67 -21.11 2.33 1.87
N MET A 68 -19.89 2.62 2.34
CA MET A 68 -19.27 1.85 3.40
C MET A 68 -19.94 2.15 4.74
N LYS A 69 -20.42 1.10 5.44
CA LYS A 69 -21.01 1.18 6.79
C LYS A 69 -20.17 0.37 7.78
N PRO A 70 -20.29 0.62 9.09
CA PRO A 70 -19.55 -0.15 10.10
C PRO A 70 -19.77 -1.66 10.02
N ASP A 71 -20.95 -2.10 9.59
CA ASP A 71 -21.39 -3.49 9.44
C ASP A 71 -21.26 -4.06 8.02
N SER A 72 -20.61 -3.36 7.10
CA SER A 72 -20.35 -3.82 5.71
C SER A 72 -19.26 -4.90 5.67
N TYR A 73 -19.49 -6.03 6.32
CA TYR A 73 -18.52 -7.15 6.36
C TYR A 73 -18.23 -7.75 5.00
N ASP A 74 -19.22 -7.76 4.09
CA ASP A 74 -19.08 -8.21 2.70
C ASP A 74 -18.10 -7.36 1.88
N LEU A 75 -18.05 -6.06 2.14
CA LEU A 75 -17.08 -5.14 1.53
C LEU A 75 -15.72 -5.28 2.19
N LYS A 76 -15.67 -5.31 3.54
CA LYS A 76 -14.42 -5.44 4.30
C LYS A 76 -13.66 -6.71 3.95
N ALA A 77 -14.36 -7.81 3.68
CA ALA A 77 -13.75 -9.06 3.22
C ALA A 77 -13.04 -8.96 1.86
N LYS A 78 -13.30 -7.91 1.07
CA LYS A 78 -12.65 -7.64 -0.21
C LYS A 78 -11.52 -6.62 -0.09
N ILE A 79 -11.23 -6.14 1.10
CA ILE A 79 -10.27 -5.08 1.37
C ILE A 79 -9.11 -5.63 2.21
N GLY A 80 -7.88 -5.36 1.79
CA GLY A 80 -6.67 -5.54 2.58
C GLY A 80 -6.15 -4.19 3.05
N VAL A 81 -5.77 -4.09 4.32
CA VAL A 81 -5.20 -2.84 4.87
C VAL A 81 -3.89 -3.18 5.55
N ILE A 82 -2.83 -2.55 5.10
CA ILE A 82 -1.48 -2.69 5.64
C ILE A 82 -1.04 -1.32 6.13
N PHE A 83 -1.04 -1.13 7.46
CA PHE A 83 -0.56 0.09 8.08
C PHE A 83 0.96 0.12 8.17
N GLN A 84 1.51 1.32 8.39
CA GLN A 84 2.93 1.54 8.61
C GLN A 84 3.45 0.76 9.83
N GLU A 85 2.66 0.65 10.88
CA GLU A 85 2.96 -0.15 12.05
C GLU A 85 2.79 -1.64 11.74
N VAL A 86 3.74 -2.44 12.18
CA VAL A 86 3.67 -3.90 12.01
C VAL A 86 2.64 -4.47 12.98
N ALA A 87 1.67 -5.21 12.48
CA ALA A 87 0.57 -5.80 13.24
C ALA A 87 0.58 -7.33 13.05
N VAL A 88 1.52 -8.00 13.72
CA VAL A 88 1.66 -9.47 13.74
C VAL A 88 1.70 -9.97 15.17
N PHE A 89 1.48 -11.26 15.38
CA PHE A 89 1.57 -11.92 16.69
C PHE A 89 2.99 -12.43 16.90
N ASP A 90 3.66 -11.96 17.94
CA ASP A 90 5.05 -12.30 18.25
C ASP A 90 5.24 -13.78 18.66
N GLU A 91 4.18 -14.43 19.15
CA GLU A 91 4.16 -15.81 19.57
C GLU A 91 3.90 -16.80 18.43
N LEU A 92 3.44 -16.31 17.27
CA LEU A 92 3.18 -17.13 16.09
C LEU A 92 4.35 -17.01 15.11
N ASN A 93 4.71 -18.14 14.47
CA ASN A 93 5.69 -18.11 13.39
C ASN A 93 5.11 -17.44 12.13
N VAL A 94 5.92 -17.25 11.10
CA VAL A 94 5.52 -16.62 9.83
C VAL A 94 4.29 -17.29 9.22
N TYR A 95 4.31 -18.63 9.09
CA TYR A 95 3.19 -19.36 8.50
C TYR A 95 1.90 -19.20 9.33
N ASP A 96 2.00 -19.34 10.64
CA ASP A 96 0.83 -19.28 11.53
C ASP A 96 0.24 -17.88 11.60
N ASN A 97 1.07 -16.82 11.56
CA ASN A 97 0.59 -15.44 11.43
C ASN A 97 -0.27 -15.27 10.17
N ILE A 98 0.28 -15.63 9.01
CA ILE A 98 -0.43 -15.48 7.72
C ILE A 98 -1.70 -16.35 7.70
N ASN A 99 -1.61 -17.59 8.20
CA ASN A 99 -2.76 -18.50 8.30
C ASN A 99 -3.86 -17.97 9.21
N TYR A 100 -3.50 -17.34 10.33
CA TYR A 100 -4.45 -16.70 11.23
C TYR A 100 -5.24 -15.60 10.53
N PHE A 101 -4.54 -14.60 9.94
CA PHE A 101 -5.20 -13.50 9.27
C PHE A 101 -6.01 -13.94 8.05
N CYS A 102 -5.50 -14.89 7.25
CA CYS A 102 -6.24 -15.50 6.15
C CYS A 102 -7.51 -16.21 6.64
N GLY A 103 -7.41 -16.89 7.80
CA GLY A 103 -8.51 -17.64 8.42
C GLY A 103 -9.70 -16.79 8.87
N LEU A 104 -9.51 -15.49 9.07
CA LEU A 104 -10.60 -14.57 9.39
C LEU A 104 -11.61 -14.43 8.24
N TYR A 105 -11.15 -14.68 7.00
CA TYR A 105 -11.95 -14.52 5.78
C TYR A 105 -12.20 -15.84 5.03
N ILE A 106 -11.26 -16.78 5.05
CA ILE A 106 -11.28 -18.02 4.29
C ILE A 106 -11.50 -19.21 5.22
N ARG A 107 -12.72 -19.76 5.25
CA ARG A 107 -13.09 -20.88 6.12
C ARG A 107 -12.62 -22.23 5.62
N ASP A 108 -12.61 -22.44 4.29
CA ASP A 108 -12.14 -23.68 3.69
C ASP A 108 -10.63 -23.87 3.92
N LYS A 109 -10.27 -25.00 4.59
CA LYS A 109 -8.88 -25.25 5.01
C LYS A 109 -7.94 -25.47 3.82
N LYS A 110 -8.42 -26.11 2.73
CA LYS A 110 -7.59 -26.41 1.56
C LYS A 110 -7.29 -25.12 0.79
N GLN A 111 -8.32 -24.31 0.55
CA GLN A 111 -8.18 -23.01 -0.10
C GLN A 111 -7.30 -22.07 0.73
N ARG A 112 -7.51 -22.02 2.05
CA ARG A 112 -6.71 -21.19 2.96
C ARG A 112 -5.23 -21.57 2.91
N LYS A 113 -4.90 -22.87 2.97
CA LYS A 113 -3.53 -23.34 2.84
C LYS A 113 -2.89 -22.86 1.55
N GLN A 114 -3.57 -23.00 0.42
CA GLN A 114 -3.09 -22.51 -0.86
C GLN A 114 -2.85 -20.99 -0.84
N TYR A 115 -3.79 -20.22 -0.31
CA TYR A 115 -3.68 -18.75 -0.25
C TYR A 115 -2.53 -18.30 0.66
N VAL A 116 -2.30 -18.98 1.76
CA VAL A 116 -1.15 -18.75 2.65
C VAL A 116 0.17 -19.01 1.93
N ASP A 117 0.28 -20.17 1.23
CA ASP A 117 1.48 -20.48 0.47
C ASP A 117 1.71 -19.48 -0.68
N ASP A 118 0.65 -19.05 -1.38
CA ASP A 118 0.73 -18.01 -2.42
C ASP A 118 1.25 -16.68 -1.84
N ALA A 119 0.72 -16.25 -0.68
CA ALA A 119 1.15 -15.02 -0.02
C ALA A 119 2.62 -15.08 0.41
N ILE A 120 3.05 -16.21 1.00
CA ILE A 120 4.45 -16.43 1.38
C ILE A 120 5.37 -16.36 0.17
N ASN A 121 4.98 -17.01 -0.94
CA ASN A 121 5.75 -16.98 -2.18
C ASN A 121 5.87 -15.56 -2.75
N LEU A 122 4.76 -14.80 -2.74
CA LEU A 122 4.72 -13.45 -3.28
C LEU A 122 5.71 -12.52 -2.59
N VAL A 123 5.80 -12.63 -1.25
CA VAL A 123 6.68 -11.77 -0.45
C VAL A 123 8.06 -12.38 -0.19
N GLY A 124 8.35 -13.57 -0.74
CA GLY A 124 9.66 -14.23 -0.63
C GLY A 124 10.02 -14.70 0.78
N LEU A 125 9.07 -15.26 1.54
CA LEU A 125 9.28 -15.75 2.91
C LEU A 125 9.33 -17.28 3.02
N ASN A 126 9.63 -18.01 1.94
CA ASN A 126 9.60 -19.48 1.94
C ASN A 126 10.55 -20.12 2.96
N ASP A 127 11.76 -19.58 3.07
CA ASP A 127 12.79 -20.11 3.96
C ASP A 127 12.55 -19.74 5.42
N PHE A 128 11.65 -18.79 5.67
CA PHE A 128 11.37 -18.24 6.99
C PHE A 128 10.05 -18.72 7.61
N LYS A 129 9.34 -19.67 6.97
CA LYS A 129 7.99 -20.12 7.40
C LYS A 129 7.86 -20.45 8.89
N LYS A 130 8.93 -21.02 9.47
CA LYS A 130 8.98 -21.45 10.88
C LYS A 130 9.58 -20.43 11.83
N PHE A 131 10.06 -19.29 11.35
CA PHE A 131 10.70 -18.25 12.15
C PHE A 131 9.63 -17.45 12.89
N LEU A 132 9.96 -17.06 14.12
CA LEU A 132 9.17 -16.11 14.90
C LEU A 132 9.48 -14.67 14.43
N PRO A 133 8.57 -13.70 14.58
CA PRO A 133 8.78 -12.30 14.20
C PRO A 133 10.09 -11.71 14.73
N LYS A 134 10.46 -12.01 15.97
CA LYS A 134 11.71 -11.56 16.60
C LYS A 134 13.00 -12.08 15.97
N GLN A 135 12.91 -13.08 15.10
CA GLN A 135 14.05 -13.67 14.39
C GLN A 135 14.21 -13.08 12.98
N LEU A 136 13.29 -12.21 12.56
CA LEU A 136 13.26 -11.60 11.25
C LEU A 136 13.98 -10.25 11.26
N SER A 137 14.64 -9.90 10.14
CA SER A 137 15.07 -8.52 9.89
C SER A 137 13.86 -7.60 9.77
N GLY A 138 14.07 -6.27 9.87
CA GLY A 138 12.99 -5.28 9.70
C GLY A 138 12.28 -5.42 8.35
N GLY A 139 13.04 -5.68 7.28
CA GLY A 139 12.51 -5.90 5.95
C GLY A 139 11.69 -7.18 5.83
N LEU A 140 12.17 -8.29 6.40
CA LEU A 140 11.44 -9.56 6.46
C LEU A 140 10.15 -9.42 7.28
N LEU A 141 10.22 -8.73 8.42
CA LEU A 141 9.07 -8.47 9.27
C LEU A 141 8.02 -7.61 8.54
N ARG A 142 8.46 -6.63 7.76
CA ARG A 142 7.58 -5.80 6.92
C ARG A 142 6.91 -6.65 5.84
N ARG A 143 7.65 -7.55 5.19
CA ARG A 143 7.11 -8.49 4.22
C ARG A 143 6.08 -9.44 4.84
N LEU A 144 6.30 -9.91 6.09
CA LEU A 144 5.31 -10.68 6.85
C LEU A 144 4.02 -9.87 7.08
N ASN A 145 4.13 -8.62 7.52
CA ASN A 145 2.98 -7.75 7.73
C ASN A 145 2.15 -7.57 6.45
N ILE A 146 2.81 -7.38 5.31
CA ILE A 146 2.14 -7.30 4.00
C ILE A 146 1.45 -8.62 3.68
N ALA A 147 2.13 -9.77 3.83
CA ALA A 147 1.56 -11.09 3.57
C ALA A 147 0.29 -11.34 4.40
N CYS A 148 0.26 -10.96 5.67
CA CYS A 148 -0.92 -11.07 6.52
C CYS A 148 -2.10 -10.26 5.95
N GLY A 149 -1.85 -9.05 5.44
CA GLY A 149 -2.89 -8.18 4.91
C GLY A 149 -3.45 -8.60 3.55
N ILE A 150 -2.71 -9.38 2.76
CA ILE A 150 -3.09 -9.80 1.40
C ILE A 150 -3.48 -11.27 1.27
N ALA A 151 -3.25 -12.10 2.30
CA ALA A 151 -3.40 -13.55 2.19
C ALA A 151 -4.81 -14.01 1.81
N HIS A 152 -5.85 -13.24 2.12
CA HIS A 152 -7.24 -13.54 1.73
C HIS A 152 -7.59 -13.11 0.30
N LYS A 153 -6.59 -12.67 -0.50
CA LYS A 153 -6.73 -12.19 -1.89
C LYS A 153 -7.75 -11.05 -2.05
N PRO A 154 -7.58 -9.94 -1.33
CA PRO A 154 -8.48 -8.79 -1.44
C PRO A 154 -8.47 -8.18 -2.85
N LYS A 155 -9.60 -7.60 -3.26
CA LYS A 155 -9.72 -6.87 -4.53
C LYS A 155 -9.21 -5.43 -4.45
N LEU A 156 -9.23 -4.85 -3.25
CA LEU A 156 -8.76 -3.50 -2.96
C LEU A 156 -7.74 -3.57 -1.81
N ILE A 157 -6.57 -2.98 -2.01
CA ILE A 157 -5.47 -3.02 -1.05
C ILE A 157 -5.05 -1.60 -0.71
N PHE A 158 -4.98 -1.29 0.57
CA PHE A 158 -4.39 -0.06 1.09
C PHE A 158 -3.03 -0.35 1.70
N LEU A 159 -2.01 0.37 1.26
CA LEU A 159 -0.64 0.27 1.75
C LEU A 159 -0.20 1.63 2.29
N ASP A 160 -0.08 1.74 3.61
CA ASP A 160 0.36 2.96 4.28
C ASP A 160 1.87 2.94 4.51
N GLU A 161 2.61 3.65 3.67
CA GLU A 161 4.08 3.77 3.72
C GLU A 161 4.81 2.41 3.89
N PRO A 162 4.57 1.42 3.01
CA PRO A 162 5.02 0.04 3.25
C PRO A 162 6.52 -0.17 3.17
N THR A 163 7.28 0.81 2.71
CA THR A 163 8.73 0.74 2.48
C THR A 163 9.54 1.62 3.44
N VAL A 164 8.88 2.32 4.36
CA VAL A 164 9.56 3.17 5.36
C VAL A 164 10.42 2.32 6.27
N ALA A 165 11.68 2.76 6.47
CA ALA A 165 12.69 2.09 7.30
C ALA A 165 13.04 0.67 6.86
N VAL A 166 12.88 0.36 5.57
CA VAL A 166 13.21 -0.93 4.96
C VAL A 166 14.48 -0.76 4.12
N ASP A 167 15.36 -1.76 4.15
CA ASP A 167 16.57 -1.79 3.33
C ASP A 167 16.25 -1.81 1.82
N PRO A 168 17.19 -1.42 0.93
CA PRO A 168 16.95 -1.32 -0.50
C PRO A 168 16.48 -2.63 -1.16
N GLN A 169 16.99 -3.77 -0.70
CA GLN A 169 16.63 -5.07 -1.27
C GLN A 169 15.21 -5.48 -0.90
N SER A 170 14.84 -5.37 0.37
CA SER A 170 13.47 -5.62 0.83
C SER A 170 12.48 -4.61 0.24
N ARG A 171 12.89 -3.33 0.04
CA ARG A 171 12.10 -2.32 -0.67
C ARG A 171 11.77 -2.78 -2.09
N ASN A 172 12.76 -3.20 -2.87
CA ASN A 172 12.54 -3.68 -4.24
C ASN A 172 11.60 -4.89 -4.27
N HIS A 173 11.79 -5.87 -3.38
CA HIS A 173 10.88 -7.01 -3.25
C HIS A 173 9.43 -6.62 -2.96
N ILE A 174 9.23 -5.61 -2.09
CA ILE A 174 7.90 -5.09 -1.77
C ILE A 174 7.27 -4.44 -3.02
N LEU A 175 8.00 -3.57 -3.71
CA LEU A 175 7.51 -2.89 -4.91
C LEU A 175 7.16 -3.88 -6.03
N ASP A 176 7.99 -4.89 -6.26
CA ASP A 176 7.73 -5.96 -7.23
C ASP A 176 6.53 -6.81 -6.84
N GLY A 177 6.38 -7.11 -5.55
CA GLY A 177 5.21 -7.79 -5.02
C GLY A 177 3.91 -7.01 -5.26
N ILE A 178 3.94 -5.69 -5.09
CA ILE A 178 2.80 -4.80 -5.34
C ILE A 178 2.42 -4.78 -6.82
N LYS A 179 3.40 -4.71 -7.74
CA LYS A 179 3.15 -4.82 -9.18
C LYS A 179 2.48 -6.14 -9.53
N LYS A 180 2.97 -7.26 -8.99
CA LYS A 180 2.36 -8.58 -9.21
C LYS A 180 0.92 -8.65 -8.69
N LEU A 181 0.60 -8.03 -7.57
CA LEU A 181 -0.79 -7.95 -7.06
C LEU A 181 -1.70 -7.20 -8.01
N ARG A 182 -1.26 -6.05 -8.55
CA ARG A 182 -2.00 -5.31 -9.58
C ARG A 182 -2.21 -6.18 -10.83
N ASP A 183 -1.17 -6.83 -11.32
CA ASP A 183 -1.23 -7.68 -12.51
C ASP A 183 -2.16 -8.88 -12.33
N GLN A 184 -2.40 -9.30 -11.08
CA GLN A 184 -3.41 -10.29 -10.69
C GLN A 184 -4.81 -9.70 -10.54
N GLY A 185 -5.00 -8.40 -10.83
CA GLY A 185 -6.29 -7.73 -10.85
C GLY A 185 -6.66 -6.99 -9.56
N ALA A 186 -5.74 -6.85 -8.60
CA ALA A 186 -5.98 -6.03 -7.43
C ALA A 186 -5.93 -4.53 -7.77
N THR A 187 -6.78 -3.74 -7.11
CA THR A 187 -6.73 -2.28 -7.10
C THR A 187 -5.97 -1.83 -5.86
N ILE A 188 -5.05 -0.88 -5.98
CA ILE A 188 -4.14 -0.54 -4.89
C ILE A 188 -4.16 0.97 -4.65
N VAL A 189 -4.28 1.36 -3.38
CA VAL A 189 -4.04 2.71 -2.89
C VAL A 189 -2.74 2.69 -2.10
N TYR A 190 -1.75 3.38 -2.59
CA TYR A 190 -0.38 3.38 -2.08
C TYR A 190 -0.02 4.75 -1.52
N THR A 191 0.31 4.86 -0.24
CA THR A 191 0.82 6.11 0.33
C THR A 191 2.32 6.06 0.50
N THR A 192 2.98 7.14 0.16
CA THR A 192 4.42 7.32 0.38
C THR A 192 4.76 8.80 0.42
N HIS A 193 5.94 9.12 0.91
CA HIS A 193 6.60 10.40 0.75
C HIS A 193 7.84 10.31 -0.16
N TYR A 194 8.13 9.11 -0.71
CA TYR A 194 9.24 8.88 -1.64
C TYR A 194 8.77 9.06 -3.08
N MET A 195 9.26 10.12 -3.75
CA MET A 195 8.88 10.46 -5.14
C MET A 195 9.22 9.33 -6.13
N GLU A 196 10.41 8.73 -5.97
CA GLU A 196 10.90 7.64 -6.82
C GLU A 196 9.97 6.42 -6.85
N GLU A 197 9.36 6.07 -5.70
CA GLU A 197 8.44 4.94 -5.64
C GLU A 197 7.17 5.19 -6.44
N VAL A 198 6.66 6.42 -6.36
CA VAL A 198 5.45 6.83 -7.07
C VAL A 198 5.66 6.78 -8.57
N GLU A 199 6.81 7.26 -9.06
CA GLU A 199 7.17 7.22 -10.49
C GLU A 199 7.30 5.80 -11.03
N ILE A 200 7.85 4.87 -10.25
CA ILE A 200 8.08 3.48 -10.67
C ILE A 200 6.82 2.63 -10.59
N LEU A 201 5.94 2.94 -9.64
CA LEU A 201 4.87 2.04 -9.22
C LEU A 201 3.48 2.50 -9.64
N CYS A 202 3.19 3.81 -9.55
CA CYS A 202 1.82 4.30 -9.61
C CYS A 202 1.39 4.63 -11.05
N ASP A 203 0.19 4.19 -11.41
CA ASP A 203 -0.43 4.53 -12.70
C ASP A 203 -0.94 5.97 -12.69
N ARG A 204 -1.40 6.42 -11.52
CA ARG A 204 -1.90 7.78 -11.28
C ARG A 204 -1.53 8.25 -9.88
N ILE A 205 -1.34 9.55 -9.72
CA ILE A 205 -0.83 10.18 -8.51
C ILE A 205 -1.80 11.28 -8.09
N ILE A 206 -2.04 11.38 -6.79
CA ILE A 206 -2.68 12.51 -6.14
C ILE A 206 -1.66 13.13 -5.18
N ILE A 207 -1.35 14.40 -5.39
CA ILE A 207 -0.49 15.16 -4.49
C ILE A 207 -1.35 15.86 -3.45
N LEU A 208 -1.09 15.56 -2.18
CA LEU A 208 -1.80 16.11 -1.04
C LEU A 208 -0.91 17.08 -0.26
N ASP A 209 -1.45 18.24 0.08
CA ASP A 209 -0.88 19.15 1.06
C ASP A 209 -1.98 19.75 1.94
N LYS A 210 -1.75 19.79 3.25
CA LYS A 210 -2.67 20.36 4.26
C LYS A 210 -4.13 19.92 4.10
N GLY A 211 -4.34 18.63 3.80
CA GLY A 211 -5.66 18.02 3.65
C GLY A 211 -6.36 18.29 2.31
N LYS A 212 -5.70 18.93 1.35
CA LYS A 212 -6.23 19.24 0.01
C LYS A 212 -5.49 18.52 -1.09
N ILE A 213 -6.18 18.25 -2.21
CA ILE A 213 -5.53 17.86 -3.46
C ILE A 213 -4.94 19.11 -4.09
N ILE A 214 -3.61 19.07 -4.32
CA ILE A 214 -2.90 20.13 -5.02
C ILE A 214 -2.83 19.84 -6.51
N ALA A 215 -2.59 18.59 -6.88
CA ALA A 215 -2.57 18.13 -8.27
C ALA A 215 -2.93 16.64 -8.34
N GLN A 216 -3.41 16.18 -9.49
CA GLN A 216 -3.66 14.77 -9.76
C GLN A 216 -3.50 14.46 -11.25
N GLY A 217 -2.89 13.33 -11.55
CA GLY A 217 -2.63 12.90 -12.93
C GLY A 217 -1.63 11.76 -12.97
N THR A 218 -1.20 11.37 -14.17
CA THR A 218 -0.03 10.51 -14.36
C THR A 218 1.25 11.31 -14.06
N SER A 219 2.38 10.61 -13.85
CA SER A 219 3.67 11.26 -13.63
C SER A 219 4.00 12.26 -14.74
N ASP A 220 3.77 11.86 -16.01
CA ASP A 220 4.05 12.70 -17.17
C ASP A 220 3.14 13.93 -17.27
N GLU A 221 1.85 13.78 -16.93
CA GLU A 221 0.90 14.90 -16.90
C GLU A 221 1.31 15.92 -15.84
N LEU A 222 1.65 15.46 -14.63
CA LEU A 222 2.07 16.34 -13.54
C LEU A 222 3.38 17.07 -13.83
N LYS A 223 4.36 16.41 -14.47
CA LYS A 223 5.62 17.03 -14.90
C LYS A 223 5.38 18.12 -15.95
N LYS A 224 4.49 17.87 -16.92
CA LYS A 224 4.11 18.85 -17.95
C LYS A 224 3.37 20.06 -17.36
N GLU A 225 2.42 19.82 -16.47
CA GLU A 225 1.64 20.89 -15.82
C GLU A 225 2.52 21.80 -14.97
N ALA A 226 3.55 21.23 -14.33
CA ALA A 226 4.52 21.99 -13.55
C ALA A 226 5.51 22.82 -14.40
N ASN A 227 5.50 22.72 -15.73
CA ASN A 227 6.44 23.38 -16.66
C ASN A 227 7.92 23.16 -16.26
N ILE A 228 8.25 21.98 -15.73
CA ILE A 228 9.61 21.63 -15.38
C ILE A 228 10.33 21.21 -16.65
N GLU A 229 11.32 22.01 -17.09
CA GLU A 229 12.20 21.65 -18.19
C GLU A 229 12.96 20.37 -17.86
N GLU A 230 13.09 19.45 -18.84
CA GLU A 230 13.89 18.24 -18.69
C GLU A 230 15.33 18.62 -18.34
N LYS A 231 15.73 18.42 -17.10
CA LYS A 231 17.14 18.41 -16.74
C LYS A 231 17.70 17.08 -17.20
N ILE A 232 18.50 17.10 -18.25
CA ILE A 232 19.35 15.97 -18.64
C ILE A 232 20.47 15.87 -17.60
N GLU A 233 20.17 15.34 -16.42
CA GLU A 233 21.21 14.86 -15.52
C GLU A 233 21.73 13.54 -16.11
N ARG A 234 22.99 13.54 -16.53
CA ARG A 234 23.71 12.29 -16.78
C ARG A 234 23.84 11.60 -15.43
N VAL A 235 22.92 10.70 -15.13
CA VAL A 235 23.01 9.82 -13.97
C VAL A 235 24.19 8.89 -14.25
N GLY A 236 25.36 9.26 -13.74
CA GLY A 236 26.51 8.37 -13.70
C GLY A 236 26.18 7.15 -12.82
N PRO A 237 26.96 6.06 -12.93
CA PRO A 237 26.71 4.88 -12.10
C PRO A 237 26.70 5.26 -10.62
N THR A 238 25.67 4.83 -9.92
CA THR A 238 25.50 5.05 -8.48
C THR A 238 26.44 4.16 -7.69
N LEU A 239 26.72 4.48 -6.43
CA LEU A 239 27.50 3.58 -5.54
C LEU A 239 26.80 2.22 -5.39
N ASN A 240 25.48 2.15 -5.52
CA ASN A 240 24.73 0.89 -5.53
C ASN A 240 25.05 0.06 -6.77
N ASP A 241 25.13 0.67 -7.95
CA ASP A 241 25.55 -0.01 -9.19
C ASP A 241 26.99 -0.51 -9.10
N VAL A 242 27.87 0.29 -8.48
CA VAL A 242 29.27 -0.11 -8.21
C VAL A 242 29.32 -1.29 -7.28
N PHE A 243 28.55 -1.26 -6.19
CA PHE A 243 28.48 -2.36 -5.21
C PHE A 243 27.98 -3.65 -5.86
N LEU A 244 26.87 -3.61 -6.59
CA LEU A 244 26.32 -4.77 -7.31
C LEU A 244 27.34 -5.33 -8.32
N LYS A 245 28.06 -4.47 -9.04
CA LYS A 245 29.07 -4.90 -10.02
C LYS A 245 30.29 -5.53 -9.37
N LEU A 246 30.75 -5.01 -8.23
CA LEU A 246 31.94 -5.50 -7.54
C LEU A 246 31.68 -6.78 -6.73
N THR A 247 30.50 -6.90 -6.14
CA THR A 247 30.17 -8.06 -5.28
C THR A 247 29.59 -9.23 -6.07
N GLY A 248 29.08 -8.99 -7.28
CA GLY A 248 28.41 -10.02 -8.11
C GLY A 248 27.21 -10.66 -7.42
N LYS A 249 26.74 -10.09 -6.32
CA LYS A 249 25.66 -10.59 -5.48
C LYS A 249 24.77 -9.42 -5.06
N GLU A 250 23.47 -9.61 -5.19
CA GLU A 250 22.51 -8.81 -4.45
C GLU A 250 22.86 -8.88 -2.95
N LEU A 251 22.73 -7.75 -2.26
CA LEU A 251 22.88 -7.71 -0.80
C LEU A 251 21.98 -8.82 -0.22
N ARG A 252 22.57 -9.76 0.49
CA ARG A 252 21.82 -10.82 1.17
C ARG A 252 21.23 -10.25 2.46
N ASP A 253 19.95 -10.56 2.68
CA ASP A 253 19.25 -10.31 3.95
C ASP A 253 19.93 -11.00 5.15
#